data_8733abecd4dc0288d7bb6ace220f12de
#
_entry.id   8733abecd4dc0288d7bb6ace220f12de
#
_cell.length_a   1.000
_cell.length_b   1.000
_cell.length_c   1.000
_cell.angle_alpha   90.00
_cell.angle_beta   90.00
_cell.angle_gamma   90.00
#
_symmetry.space_group_name_H-M   'P 1'
#
loop_
_entity.id
_entity.type
_entity.pdbx_description
1 polymer ?
#
loop_
_entity_poly.entity_id
_entity_poly.type
_entity_poly.pdbx_seq_one_letter_code
_entity_poly.pdbx_strand_id
1 'polypeptide(L)'
;DNVYFARSALNIGKENLFKYYKNLKIGEKIPFELALNRSQYINKNQKVNDQFIADSGYGQGQILMNPLQLASIYSSFVNEGSIYQPHIVQGKTKTWIKNVFSKETSQTIKEDLINVIADEKGTGHSIYHDNVTLAGKTGTAEIKQSQSDTTGTELGWFTVMTTDEKQPILMTTVVEDVKNRGGSGYVVEHTKAPLDLYLSQE
;
A
#
# COMPACT_ATOMS: atom_id res chain seq x y z
N ASP A 1 11.73 -1.27 8.40
CA ASP A 1 12.46 -2.28 9.21
C ASP A 1 11.58 -3.51 9.39
N ASN A 2 11.90 -4.62 8.68
CA ASN A 2 11.12 -5.86 8.72
C ASN A 2 11.11 -6.49 10.12
N VAL A 3 12.22 -6.39 10.86
CA VAL A 3 12.33 -6.98 12.21
C VAL A 3 11.37 -6.29 13.18
N TYR A 4 11.27 -4.96 13.10
CA TYR A 4 10.33 -4.19 13.91
C TYR A 4 8.88 -4.62 13.63
N PHE A 5 8.48 -4.67 12.36
CA PHE A 5 7.10 -5.02 11.98
C PHE A 5 6.77 -6.48 12.24
N ALA A 6 7.71 -7.41 12.06
CA ALA A 6 7.55 -8.81 12.43
C ALA A 6 7.28 -8.97 13.94
N ARG A 7 8.07 -8.31 14.79
CA ARG A 7 7.85 -8.31 16.25
C ARG A 7 6.54 -7.64 16.64
N SER A 8 6.21 -6.53 16.01
CA SER A 8 4.94 -5.83 16.25
C SER A 8 3.74 -6.71 15.91
N ALA A 9 3.77 -7.44 14.79
CA ALA A 9 2.72 -8.36 14.42
C ALA A 9 2.57 -9.52 15.42
N LEU A 10 3.68 -10.09 15.91
CA LEU A 10 3.66 -11.10 16.96
C LEU A 10 3.05 -10.55 18.27
N ASN A 11 3.38 -9.32 18.65
CA ASN A 11 2.81 -8.66 19.83
C ASN A 11 1.32 -8.34 19.69
N ILE A 12 0.88 -7.92 18.50
CA ILE A 12 -0.55 -7.68 18.16
C ILE A 12 -1.32 -8.99 18.29
N GLY A 13 -0.71 -10.08 17.85
CA GLY A 13 -1.26 -11.42 17.87
C GLY A 13 -2.25 -11.70 16.75
N LYS A 14 -2.43 -12.99 16.48
CA LYS A 14 -3.25 -13.51 15.36
C LYS A 14 -4.66 -12.93 15.32
N GLU A 15 -5.35 -12.93 16.46
CA GLU A 15 -6.78 -12.56 16.52
C GLU A 15 -6.99 -11.09 16.13
N ASN A 16 -6.17 -10.20 16.69
CA ASN A 16 -6.25 -8.77 16.40
C ASN A 16 -5.82 -8.49 14.96
N LEU A 17 -4.71 -9.10 14.48
CA LEU A 17 -4.24 -8.93 13.11
C LEU A 17 -5.33 -9.33 12.10
N PHE A 18 -5.95 -10.49 12.29
CA PHE A 18 -7.03 -10.98 11.41
C PHE A 18 -8.30 -10.14 11.50
N LYS A 19 -8.61 -9.59 12.69
CA LYS A 19 -9.70 -8.63 12.86
C LYS A 19 -9.47 -7.38 12.00
N TYR A 20 -8.26 -6.83 11.99
CA TYR A 20 -7.92 -5.68 11.16
C TYR A 20 -7.97 -5.99 9.67
N TYR A 21 -7.48 -7.15 9.22
CA TYR A 21 -7.62 -7.54 7.81
C TYR A 21 -9.08 -7.63 7.38
N LYS A 22 -9.96 -8.16 8.22
CA LYS A 22 -11.41 -8.20 7.98
C LYS A 22 -12.04 -6.80 7.96
N ASN A 23 -11.63 -5.92 8.87
CA ASN A 23 -12.10 -4.53 8.87
C ASN A 23 -11.71 -3.79 7.58
N LEU A 24 -10.54 -4.07 7.04
CA LEU A 24 -10.06 -3.57 5.74
C LEU A 24 -10.68 -4.29 4.54
N LYS A 25 -11.62 -5.24 4.78
CA LYS A 25 -12.27 -6.02 3.72
C LYS A 25 -11.32 -6.84 2.85
N ILE A 26 -10.13 -7.19 3.37
CA ILE A 26 -9.19 -8.07 2.66
C ILE A 26 -9.81 -9.47 2.57
N GLY A 27 -9.89 -10.01 1.35
CA GLY A 27 -10.60 -11.27 1.05
C GLY A 27 -12.04 -11.10 0.60
N GLU A 28 -12.63 -9.90 0.72
CA GLU A 28 -13.97 -9.60 0.22
C GLU A 28 -13.92 -9.02 -1.22
N LYS A 29 -15.08 -8.98 -1.88
CA LYS A 29 -15.20 -8.35 -3.19
C LYS A 29 -15.02 -6.83 -3.07
N ILE A 30 -14.16 -6.27 -3.93
CA ILE A 30 -14.02 -4.82 -4.05
C ILE A 30 -15.27 -4.28 -4.75
N PRO A 31 -15.96 -3.26 -4.19
CA PRO A 31 -17.14 -2.69 -4.80
C PRO A 31 -16.76 -1.76 -5.97
N PHE A 32 -16.54 -2.35 -7.12
CA PHE A 32 -16.08 -1.70 -8.33
C PHE A 32 -16.89 -2.23 -9.54
N GLU A 33 -17.03 -1.45 -10.61
CA GLU A 33 -17.86 -1.79 -11.76
C GLU A 33 -17.34 -2.98 -12.54
N LEU A 34 -16.01 -3.18 -12.54
CA LEU A 34 -15.38 -4.31 -13.22
C LEU A 34 -15.11 -5.45 -12.25
N ALA A 35 -15.10 -6.67 -12.77
CA ALA A 35 -14.71 -7.83 -11.99
C ALA A 35 -13.20 -7.79 -11.72
N LEU A 36 -12.82 -7.83 -10.44
CA LEU A 36 -11.44 -7.82 -9.97
C LEU A 36 -11.16 -9.03 -9.08
N ASN A 37 -9.94 -9.50 -9.11
CA ASN A 37 -9.45 -10.46 -8.14
C ASN A 37 -9.41 -9.82 -6.76
N ARG A 38 -9.83 -10.61 -5.75
CA ARG A 38 -9.80 -10.17 -4.36
C ARG A 38 -8.37 -10.19 -3.83
N SER A 39 -8.06 -9.27 -2.95
CA SER A 39 -6.90 -9.43 -2.08
C SER A 39 -7.09 -10.62 -1.14
N GLN A 40 -5.99 -11.17 -0.62
CA GLN A 40 -6.05 -12.21 0.41
C GLN A 40 -4.98 -11.97 1.47
N TYR A 41 -5.17 -12.51 2.66
CA TYR A 41 -4.17 -12.51 3.73
C TYR A 41 -3.79 -13.93 4.20
N ILE A 42 -4.50 -14.94 3.73
CA ILE A 42 -4.26 -16.34 4.10
C ILE A 42 -4.77 -17.28 3.00
N ASN A 43 -4.03 -18.35 2.72
CA ASN A 43 -4.46 -19.42 1.83
C ASN A 43 -5.46 -20.34 2.54
N LYS A 44 -6.31 -21.00 1.75
CA LYS A 44 -7.23 -22.02 2.25
C LYS A 44 -6.44 -23.13 2.95
N ASN A 45 -6.90 -23.56 4.13
CA ASN A 45 -6.29 -24.62 4.95
C ASN A 45 -4.87 -24.33 5.47
N GLN A 46 -4.42 -23.06 5.45
CA GLN A 46 -3.13 -22.69 6.01
C GLN A 46 -3.12 -22.81 7.53
N LYS A 47 -2.10 -23.47 8.08
CA LYS A 47 -1.79 -23.40 9.51
C LYS A 47 -1.15 -22.08 9.83
N VAL A 48 -1.70 -21.38 10.82
CA VAL A 48 -1.16 -20.12 11.33
C VAL A 48 -0.19 -20.42 12.46
N ASN A 49 1.06 -20.09 12.27
CA ASN A 49 2.13 -20.16 13.26
C ASN A 49 2.80 -18.77 13.40
N ASP A 50 3.77 -18.65 14.29
CA ASP A 50 4.47 -17.40 14.55
C ASP A 50 5.21 -16.87 13.31
N GLN A 51 5.79 -17.76 12.49
CA GLN A 51 6.41 -17.38 11.23
C GLN A 51 5.40 -16.71 10.28
N PHE A 52 4.21 -17.29 10.13
CA PHE A 52 3.14 -16.70 9.32
C PHE A 52 2.75 -15.29 9.82
N ILE A 53 2.61 -15.13 11.14
CA ILE A 53 2.26 -13.84 11.75
C ILE A 53 3.39 -12.83 11.53
N ALA A 54 4.63 -13.22 11.75
CA ALA A 54 5.81 -12.37 11.55
C ALA A 54 5.93 -11.89 10.10
N ASP A 55 5.81 -12.79 9.12
CA ASP A 55 5.86 -12.46 7.69
C ASP A 55 4.72 -11.52 7.28
N SER A 56 3.53 -11.74 7.83
CA SER A 56 2.37 -10.86 7.62
C SER A 56 2.59 -9.43 8.12
N GLY A 57 3.45 -9.24 9.13
CA GLY A 57 3.73 -7.94 9.74
C GLY A 57 4.39 -6.94 8.79
N TYR A 58 5.11 -7.42 7.79
CA TYR A 58 5.75 -6.57 6.78
C TYR A 58 5.27 -6.86 5.34
N GLY A 59 4.08 -7.48 5.21
CA GLY A 59 3.39 -7.63 3.93
C GLY A 59 3.91 -8.78 3.07
N GLN A 60 4.60 -9.75 3.67
CA GLN A 60 5.10 -10.96 2.99
C GLN A 60 4.25 -12.19 3.29
N GLY A 61 4.76 -13.36 2.95
CA GLY A 61 4.09 -14.63 3.17
C GLY A 61 2.95 -14.86 2.20
N GLN A 62 1.72 -14.87 2.70
CA GLN A 62 0.53 -15.20 1.89
C GLN A 62 -0.36 -13.99 1.56
N ILE A 63 0.12 -12.80 1.87
CA ILE A 63 -0.59 -11.56 1.57
C ILE A 63 -0.48 -11.28 0.07
N LEU A 64 -1.63 -11.24 -0.61
CA LEU A 64 -1.75 -10.80 -1.99
C LEU A 64 -2.68 -9.60 -2.04
N MET A 65 -2.20 -8.48 -2.54
CA MET A 65 -2.97 -7.24 -2.59
C MET A 65 -3.37 -6.90 -4.02
N ASN A 66 -4.65 -6.64 -4.20
CA ASN A 66 -5.12 -5.98 -5.42
C ASN A 66 -4.68 -4.51 -5.40
N PRO A 67 -4.04 -3.98 -6.47
CA PRO A 67 -3.55 -2.59 -6.48
C PRO A 67 -4.64 -1.55 -6.18
N LEU A 68 -5.86 -1.75 -6.70
CA LEU A 68 -6.97 -0.83 -6.44
C LEU A 68 -7.40 -0.85 -4.97
N GLN A 69 -7.41 -2.03 -4.32
CA GLN A 69 -7.71 -2.11 -2.89
C GLN A 69 -6.60 -1.45 -2.06
N LEU A 70 -5.33 -1.63 -2.45
CA LEU A 70 -4.21 -0.97 -1.77
C LEU A 70 -4.32 0.56 -1.91
N ALA A 71 -4.58 1.08 -3.12
CA ALA A 71 -4.84 2.49 -3.36
C ALA A 71 -5.99 3.01 -2.47
N SER A 72 -7.09 2.25 -2.41
CA SER A 72 -8.25 2.60 -1.57
C SER A 72 -7.88 2.66 -0.08
N ILE A 73 -7.04 1.74 0.42
CA ILE A 73 -6.56 1.77 1.81
C ILE A 73 -5.70 3.00 2.05
N TYR A 74 -4.77 3.33 1.16
CA TYR A 74 -3.92 4.52 1.30
C TYR A 74 -4.72 5.82 1.26
N SER A 75 -5.80 5.89 0.48
CA SER A 75 -6.67 7.07 0.45
C SER A 75 -7.26 7.41 1.82
N SER A 76 -7.40 6.44 2.72
CA SER A 76 -7.93 6.67 4.07
C SER A 76 -7.06 7.61 4.91
N PHE A 77 -5.75 7.68 4.64
CA PHE A 77 -4.83 8.54 5.39
C PHE A 77 -4.99 10.03 5.03
N VAL A 78 -5.63 10.35 3.92
CA VAL A 78 -6.03 11.72 3.55
C VAL A 78 -7.55 11.95 3.67
N ASN A 79 -8.32 10.92 4.05
CA ASN A 79 -9.78 10.95 4.22
C ASN A 79 -10.19 10.63 5.66
N GLU A 80 -9.47 11.11 6.65
CA GLU A 80 -9.78 10.96 8.09
C GLU A 80 -10.08 9.51 8.52
N GLY A 81 -9.42 8.53 7.91
CA GLY A 81 -9.56 7.11 8.24
C GLY A 81 -10.71 6.39 7.57
N SER A 82 -11.41 7.02 6.63
CA SER A 82 -12.49 6.40 5.87
C SER A 82 -12.04 6.06 4.45
N ILE A 83 -12.55 4.95 3.90
CA ILE A 83 -12.28 4.50 2.54
C ILE A 83 -13.52 4.73 1.69
N TYR A 84 -13.37 5.45 0.60
CA TYR A 84 -14.42 5.62 -0.39
C TYR A 84 -14.44 4.47 -1.40
N GLN A 85 -15.62 4.19 -1.91
CA GLN A 85 -15.81 3.19 -2.95
C GLN A 85 -15.11 3.65 -4.24
N PRO A 86 -14.17 2.86 -4.78
CA PRO A 86 -13.61 3.15 -6.08
C PRO A 86 -14.68 3.01 -7.18
N HIS A 87 -14.63 3.85 -8.20
CA HIS A 87 -15.55 3.84 -9.33
C HIS A 87 -14.87 4.41 -10.59
N ILE A 88 -15.30 3.97 -11.77
CA ILE A 88 -14.89 4.50 -13.07
C ILE A 88 -15.92 5.51 -13.57
N VAL A 89 -17.19 5.17 -13.40
CA VAL A 89 -18.29 6.00 -13.90
C VAL A 89 -18.52 7.17 -12.96
N GLN A 90 -18.48 8.38 -13.48
CA GLN A 90 -18.74 9.58 -12.71
C GLN A 90 -20.06 9.49 -11.96
N GLY A 91 -20.05 9.76 -10.67
CA GLY A 91 -21.22 9.62 -9.82
C GLY A 91 -21.00 10.20 -8.43
N LYS A 92 -21.95 9.94 -7.53
CA LYS A 92 -21.83 10.37 -6.14
C LYS A 92 -20.81 9.50 -5.41
N THR A 93 -19.86 10.13 -4.72
CA THR A 93 -18.93 9.47 -3.81
C THR A 93 -19.70 8.70 -2.72
N LYS A 94 -19.37 7.44 -2.55
CA LYS A 94 -19.93 6.56 -1.52
C LYS A 94 -18.83 6.09 -0.58
N THR A 95 -19.11 6.08 0.70
CA THR A 95 -18.21 5.48 1.68
C THR A 95 -18.31 3.96 1.58
N TRP A 96 -17.17 3.29 1.37
CA TRP A 96 -17.07 1.83 1.43
C TRP A 96 -16.83 1.35 2.86
N ILE A 97 -15.84 1.91 3.54
CA ILE A 97 -15.50 1.57 4.93
C ILE A 97 -15.37 2.87 5.72
N LYS A 98 -16.19 3.01 6.77
CA LYS A 98 -16.22 4.21 7.60
C LYS A 98 -15.28 4.03 8.79
N ASN A 99 -14.41 5.04 9.02
CA ASN A 99 -13.56 5.13 10.21
C ASN A 99 -12.77 3.84 10.49
N VAL A 100 -12.17 3.22 9.44
CA VAL A 100 -11.34 2.02 9.61
C VAL A 100 -10.07 2.32 10.42
N PHE A 101 -9.60 3.56 10.34
CA PHE A 101 -8.60 4.15 11.22
C PHE A 101 -9.19 5.36 11.96
N SER A 102 -8.67 5.69 13.13
CA SER A 102 -8.97 6.96 13.78
C SER A 102 -8.35 8.14 13.00
N LYS A 103 -8.89 9.34 13.16
CA LYS A 103 -8.28 10.56 12.59
C LYS A 103 -6.84 10.74 13.02
N GLU A 104 -6.57 10.50 14.30
CA GLU A 104 -5.22 10.58 14.88
C GLU A 104 -4.27 9.58 14.22
N THR A 105 -4.67 8.30 14.12
CA THR A 105 -3.87 7.27 13.44
C THR A 105 -3.62 7.65 11.99
N SER A 106 -4.65 8.12 11.28
CA SER A 106 -4.52 8.53 9.87
C SER A 106 -3.56 9.70 9.71
N GLN A 107 -3.60 10.68 10.61
CA GLN A 107 -2.70 11.81 10.60
C GLN A 107 -1.25 11.38 10.86
N THR A 108 -1.02 10.54 11.88
CA THR A 108 0.32 10.02 12.19
C THR A 108 0.92 9.27 11.00
N ILE A 109 0.15 8.36 10.40
CA ILE A 109 0.60 7.60 9.24
C ILE A 109 0.85 8.52 8.03
N LYS A 110 -0.02 9.52 7.80
CA LYS A 110 0.19 10.51 6.74
C LYS A 110 1.51 11.25 6.91
N GLU A 111 1.86 11.68 8.12
CA GLU A 111 3.14 12.35 8.43
C GLU A 111 4.33 11.43 8.16
N ASP A 112 4.25 10.16 8.58
CA ASP A 112 5.28 9.16 8.27
C ASP A 112 5.43 8.95 6.75
N LEU A 113 4.31 8.91 6.01
CA LEU A 113 4.33 8.76 4.54
C LEU A 113 4.88 9.99 3.83
N ILE A 114 4.68 11.19 4.37
CA ILE A 114 5.30 12.43 3.86
C ILE A 114 6.83 12.32 4.01
N ASN A 115 7.32 11.85 5.16
CA ASN A 115 8.75 11.71 5.41
C ASN A 115 9.45 10.72 4.45
N VAL A 116 8.75 9.72 3.92
CA VAL A 116 9.29 8.80 2.89
C VAL A 116 9.73 9.57 1.63
N ILE A 117 9.11 10.72 1.34
CA ILE A 117 9.39 11.54 0.17
C ILE A 117 10.17 12.80 0.55
N ALA A 118 9.83 13.47 1.65
CA ALA A 118 10.42 14.73 2.03
C ALA A 118 11.86 14.60 2.59
N ASP A 119 12.17 13.52 3.31
CA ASP A 119 13.51 13.27 3.82
C ASP A 119 14.46 12.90 2.66
N GLU A 120 15.65 13.52 2.59
CA GLU A 120 16.67 13.23 1.57
C GLU A 120 17.11 11.77 1.55
N LYS A 121 16.98 11.05 2.67
CA LYS A 121 17.27 9.62 2.80
C LYS A 121 16.02 8.75 2.58
N GLY A 122 14.89 9.37 2.33
CA GLY A 122 13.62 8.67 2.09
C GLY A 122 13.65 7.86 0.81
N THR A 123 13.06 6.68 0.83
CA THR A 123 13.08 5.75 -0.32
C THR A 123 12.26 6.26 -1.51
N GLY A 124 11.45 7.28 -1.33
CA GLY A 124 10.67 7.95 -2.37
C GLY A 124 11.18 9.35 -2.73
N HIS A 125 12.32 9.79 -2.18
CA HIS A 125 12.78 11.18 -2.31
C HIS A 125 13.00 11.65 -3.76
N SER A 126 13.30 10.76 -4.69
CA SER A 126 13.54 11.13 -6.10
C SER A 126 12.32 11.76 -6.82
N ILE A 127 11.13 11.70 -6.21
CA ILE A 127 9.92 12.37 -6.70
C ILE A 127 9.49 13.56 -5.84
N TYR A 128 10.37 14.06 -4.97
CA TYR A 128 10.09 15.24 -4.16
C TYR A 128 9.76 16.46 -5.04
N HIS A 129 8.79 17.27 -4.60
CA HIS A 129 8.38 18.51 -5.22
C HIS A 129 8.38 19.65 -4.21
N ASP A 130 8.90 20.83 -4.59
CA ASP A 130 8.93 22.01 -3.71
C ASP A 130 7.53 22.61 -3.46
N ASN A 131 6.64 22.48 -4.44
CA ASN A 131 5.33 23.15 -4.43
C ASN A 131 4.15 22.26 -4.03
N VAL A 132 4.38 20.95 -3.91
CA VAL A 132 3.32 19.95 -3.62
C VAL A 132 3.80 18.99 -2.55
N THR A 133 3.06 18.88 -1.46
CA THR A 133 3.37 17.89 -0.43
C THR A 133 2.86 16.52 -0.84
N LEU A 134 3.80 15.62 -1.06
CA LEU A 134 3.54 14.23 -1.42
C LEU A 134 3.73 13.32 -0.21
N ALA A 135 2.87 12.33 -0.09
CA ALA A 135 2.99 11.22 0.84
C ALA A 135 3.08 9.90 0.06
N GLY A 136 3.96 8.99 0.44
CA GLY A 136 4.11 7.76 -0.33
C GLY A 136 4.77 6.62 0.43
N LYS A 137 4.76 5.44 -0.18
CA LYS A 137 5.38 4.23 0.37
C LYS A 137 5.88 3.34 -0.74
N THR A 138 7.13 2.96 -0.65
CA THR A 138 7.78 1.96 -1.50
C THR A 138 7.60 0.55 -0.92
N GLY A 139 7.61 -0.45 -1.76
CA GLY A 139 7.59 -1.85 -1.35
C GLY A 139 8.32 -2.73 -2.36
N THR A 140 9.01 -3.74 -1.88
CA THR A 140 9.56 -4.82 -2.71
C THR A 140 9.12 -6.13 -2.10
N ALA A 141 8.36 -6.91 -2.88
CA ALA A 141 7.88 -8.22 -2.47
C ALA A 141 8.63 -9.32 -3.21
N GLU A 142 9.30 -10.20 -2.48
CA GLU A 142 9.95 -11.36 -3.05
C GLU A 142 8.90 -12.44 -3.40
N ILE A 143 8.97 -12.96 -4.62
CA ILE A 143 8.18 -14.12 -5.05
C ILE A 143 9.13 -15.31 -5.14
N LYS A 144 9.06 -16.17 -4.13
CA LYS A 144 9.91 -17.36 -3.98
C LYS A 144 9.06 -18.60 -3.75
N GLN A 145 9.50 -19.73 -4.28
CA GLN A 145 8.87 -21.03 -4.01
C GLN A 145 9.26 -21.60 -2.63
N SER A 146 10.42 -21.20 -2.11
CA SER A 146 10.92 -21.57 -0.78
C SER A 146 11.90 -20.51 -0.27
N GLN A 147 12.26 -20.57 1.01
CA GLN A 147 13.27 -19.68 1.60
C GLN A 147 14.64 -19.80 0.95
N SER A 148 14.99 -20.97 0.43
CA SER A 148 16.25 -21.24 -0.26
C SER A 148 16.22 -20.93 -1.75
N ASP A 149 15.09 -20.50 -2.29
CA ASP A 149 14.95 -20.16 -3.71
C ASP A 149 15.67 -18.85 -4.02
N THR A 150 16.76 -18.93 -4.80
CA THR A 150 17.53 -17.80 -5.29
C THR A 150 17.11 -17.36 -6.70
N THR A 151 16.22 -18.12 -7.34
CA THR A 151 15.76 -17.87 -8.72
C THR A 151 14.46 -17.06 -8.78
N GLY A 152 13.81 -16.89 -7.63
CA GLY A 152 12.59 -16.11 -7.51
C GLY A 152 12.76 -14.67 -8.00
N THR A 153 11.64 -14.06 -8.39
CA THR A 153 11.58 -12.66 -8.83
C THR A 153 11.13 -11.72 -7.72
N GLU A 154 11.06 -10.44 -8.02
CA GLU A 154 10.60 -9.38 -7.10
C GLU A 154 9.53 -8.53 -7.78
N LEU A 155 8.46 -8.23 -7.03
CA LEU A 155 7.49 -7.20 -7.40
C LEU A 155 7.88 -5.88 -6.73
N GLY A 156 8.05 -4.85 -7.53
CA GLY A 156 8.21 -3.49 -7.03
C GLY A 156 6.86 -2.80 -6.89
N TRP A 157 6.65 -2.10 -5.78
CA TRP A 157 5.45 -1.35 -5.47
C TRP A 157 5.80 0.08 -5.10
N PHE A 158 4.99 1.00 -5.56
CA PHE A 158 5.02 2.37 -5.08
C PHE A 158 3.61 2.95 -5.05
N THR A 159 3.21 3.47 -3.90
CA THR A 159 2.00 4.27 -3.77
C THR A 159 2.40 5.67 -3.38
N VAL A 160 1.88 6.67 -4.11
CA VAL A 160 2.09 8.10 -3.84
C VAL A 160 0.77 8.84 -3.95
N MET A 161 0.60 9.87 -3.13
CA MET A 161 -0.59 10.72 -3.14
C MET A 161 -0.23 12.16 -2.77
N THR A 162 -0.97 13.12 -3.29
CA THR A 162 -0.99 14.49 -2.78
C THR A 162 -1.72 14.55 -1.45
N THR A 163 -1.31 15.47 -0.58
CA THR A 163 -1.92 15.65 0.74
C THR A 163 -2.87 16.83 0.83
N ASP A 164 -2.96 17.63 -0.21
CA ASP A 164 -3.89 18.75 -0.33
C ASP A 164 -5.01 18.46 -1.35
N GLU A 165 -6.07 19.26 -1.30
CA GLU A 165 -7.27 19.09 -2.14
C GLU A 165 -7.20 19.82 -3.48
N LYS A 166 -6.14 20.59 -3.75
CA LYS A 166 -6.06 21.41 -4.96
C LYS A 166 -5.83 20.56 -6.22
N GLN A 167 -4.94 19.61 -6.11
CA GLN A 167 -4.59 18.67 -7.17
C GLN A 167 -4.63 17.23 -6.60
N PRO A 168 -5.83 16.69 -6.31
CA PRO A 168 -5.96 15.41 -5.65
C PRO A 168 -5.60 14.27 -6.59
N ILE A 169 -4.50 13.60 -6.34
CA ILE A 169 -4.13 12.37 -7.03
C ILE A 169 -3.63 11.32 -6.06
N LEU A 170 -3.93 10.07 -6.32
CA LEU A 170 -3.31 8.90 -5.71
C LEU A 170 -2.95 7.92 -6.80
N MET A 171 -1.69 7.53 -6.87
CA MET A 171 -1.18 6.54 -7.82
C MET A 171 -0.63 5.35 -7.07
N THR A 172 -1.01 4.14 -7.48
CA THR A 172 -0.37 2.90 -7.05
C THR A 172 0.21 2.21 -8.26
N THR A 173 1.53 2.12 -8.32
CA THR A 173 2.29 1.51 -9.41
C THR A 173 2.86 0.18 -8.96
N VAL A 174 2.71 -0.83 -9.79
CA VAL A 174 3.29 -2.17 -9.60
C VAL A 174 4.09 -2.54 -10.83
N VAL A 175 5.30 -3.01 -10.64
CA VAL A 175 6.14 -3.53 -11.70
C VAL A 175 6.61 -4.92 -11.35
N GLU A 176 6.36 -5.86 -12.25
CA GLU A 176 6.85 -7.23 -12.13
C GLU A 176 8.33 -7.31 -12.52
N ASP A 177 9.06 -8.23 -11.88
CA ASP A 177 10.45 -8.52 -12.17
C ASP A 177 11.40 -7.32 -12.03
N VAL A 178 11.40 -6.70 -10.86
CA VAL A 178 12.32 -5.60 -10.53
C VAL A 178 13.64 -6.07 -9.90
N LYS A 179 13.82 -7.38 -9.77
CA LYS A 179 15.02 -8.01 -9.26
C LYS A 179 16.22 -7.58 -10.05
N ASN A 180 17.13 -7.08 -10.06
CA ASN A 180 18.20 -6.57 -10.93
C ASN A 180 17.92 -5.22 -11.62
N ARG A 181 16.83 -4.57 -11.27
CA ARG A 181 16.47 -3.23 -11.79
C ARG A 181 16.50 -2.14 -10.72
N GLY A 182 16.85 -2.48 -9.47
CA GLY A 182 16.82 -1.54 -8.36
C GLY A 182 15.59 -1.65 -7.45
N GLY A 183 14.81 -2.74 -7.58
CA GLY A 183 13.65 -3.00 -6.71
C GLY A 183 12.59 -1.91 -6.81
N SER A 184 12.10 -1.45 -5.67
CA SER A 184 11.09 -0.37 -5.62
C SER A 184 11.60 0.99 -6.11
N GLY A 185 12.91 1.24 -6.12
CA GLY A 185 13.49 2.47 -6.68
C GLY A 185 13.18 2.62 -8.17
N TYR A 186 13.25 1.52 -8.92
CA TYR A 186 12.83 1.47 -10.33
C TYR A 186 11.37 1.89 -10.50
N VAL A 187 10.49 1.46 -9.59
CA VAL A 187 9.06 1.82 -9.65
C VAL A 187 8.83 3.30 -9.35
N VAL A 188 9.57 3.86 -8.39
CA VAL A 188 9.52 5.30 -8.05
C VAL A 188 9.88 6.13 -9.29
N GLU A 189 10.98 5.81 -9.96
CA GLU A 189 11.44 6.52 -11.17
C GLU A 189 10.40 6.47 -12.30
N HIS A 190 9.75 5.31 -12.51
CA HIS A 190 8.72 5.15 -13.55
C HIS A 190 7.37 5.78 -13.18
N THR A 191 7.13 6.05 -11.89
CA THR A 191 5.95 6.77 -11.43
C THR A 191 6.13 8.30 -11.58
N LYS A 192 7.37 8.79 -11.62
CA LYS A 192 7.68 10.22 -11.68
C LYS A 192 7.06 10.92 -12.88
N ALA A 193 7.33 10.45 -14.08
CA ALA A 193 6.88 11.15 -15.29
C ALA A 193 5.35 11.32 -15.39
N PRO A 194 4.49 10.28 -15.17
CA PRO A 194 3.06 10.49 -15.17
C PRO A 194 2.57 11.36 -14.00
N LEU A 195 3.23 11.33 -12.84
CA LEU A 195 2.91 12.22 -11.73
C LEU A 195 3.23 13.68 -12.07
N ASP A 196 4.43 13.95 -12.58
CA ASP A 196 4.86 15.29 -12.99
C ASP A 196 3.93 15.87 -14.07
N LEU A 197 3.52 15.03 -15.03
CA LEU A 197 2.56 15.43 -16.06
C LEU A 197 1.22 15.85 -15.46
N TYR A 198 0.71 15.11 -14.49
CA TYR A 198 -0.53 15.48 -13.80
C TYR A 198 -0.38 16.78 -13.01
N LEU A 199 0.70 16.91 -12.23
CA LEU A 199 0.95 18.08 -11.39
C LEU A 199 1.26 19.36 -12.19
N SER A 200 1.68 19.24 -13.45
CA SER A 200 1.93 20.36 -14.35
C SER A 200 0.68 20.89 -15.07
N GLN A 201 -0.46 20.20 -14.94
CA GLN A 201 -1.73 20.65 -15.52
C GLN A 201 -2.36 21.66 -14.54
N GLU A 202 -2.24 22.96 -14.88
CA GLU A 202 -2.95 24.06 -14.20
C GLU A 202 -4.39 24.19 -14.67
#